data_d08550aeaf9bda557088e0c23fc00a73
#
_entry.id   d08550aeaf9bda557088e0c23fc00a73
#
_cell.length_a   1.000
_cell.length_b   1.000
_cell.length_c   1.000
_cell.angle_alpha   90.00
_cell.angle_beta   90.00
_cell.angle_gamma   90.00
#
_symmetry.space_group_name_H-M   'P 1'
#
loop_
_entity.id
_entity.type
_entity.pdbx_description
1 polymer ?
#
loop_
_entity_poly.entity_id
_entity_poly.type
_entity_poly.pdbx_seq_one_letter_code
_entity_poly.pdbx_strand_id
1 'polypeptide(L)'
;MPSGQSLVFRNEDIQAIVLEIPEGHKHLRTTIVLQDGTTLIFQEATVANLVRAYVTVKTHPTKQRVALTGVRLPLRKEGYAEWQLLEEDEITPSKIGTAQKSPDG
;
A
#
# COMPACT_ATOMS: atom_id res chain seq x y z
N MET A 1 18.30 -7.56 -15.25
CA MET A 1 17.21 -7.27 -14.72
C MET A 1 16.56 -6.13 -15.31
N PRO A 2 15.50 -6.29 -15.66
CA PRO A 2 14.84 -5.22 -16.26
C PRO A 2 14.60 -4.21 -15.23
N SER A 3 14.77 -3.07 -15.56
CA SER A 3 14.47 -2.04 -14.67
C SER A 3 13.06 -1.71 -14.86
N GLY A 4 12.43 -1.30 -13.88
CA GLY A 4 11.08 -0.88 -13.97
C GLY A 4 10.96 0.43 -14.70
N GLN A 5 9.78 0.76 -15.08
CA GLN A 5 9.48 2.04 -15.68
C GLN A 5 8.96 2.98 -14.61
N SER A 6 9.21 4.25 -14.77
CA SER A 6 8.61 5.26 -13.92
C SER A 6 7.54 5.94 -14.73
N LEU A 7 6.32 5.92 -14.20
CA LEU A 7 5.20 6.56 -14.85
C LEU A 7 4.67 7.62 -13.90
N VAL A 8 4.46 8.82 -14.40
CA VAL A 8 3.96 9.90 -13.58
C VAL A 8 2.56 10.23 -14.05
N PHE A 9 1.60 10.20 -13.13
CA PHE A 9 0.23 10.50 -13.48
C PHE A 9 -0.17 11.81 -12.83
N ARG A 10 -0.70 12.70 -13.62
CA ARG A 10 -1.21 13.97 -13.14
C ARG A 10 -2.70 13.95 -13.32
N ASN A 11 -3.38 14.93 -12.78
CA ASN A 11 -4.83 14.97 -12.93
C ASN A 11 -5.26 14.95 -14.39
N GLU A 12 -4.45 15.54 -15.26
CA GLU A 12 -4.84 15.58 -16.67
C GLU A 12 -4.75 14.21 -17.34
N ASP A 13 -4.07 13.27 -16.73
CA ASP A 13 -3.97 11.93 -17.31
C ASP A 13 -5.10 11.02 -16.83
N ILE A 14 -5.94 11.51 -15.94
CA ILE A 14 -6.96 10.70 -15.32
C ILE A 14 -8.32 11.07 -15.89
N GLN A 15 -9.05 10.07 -16.37
CA GLN A 15 -10.39 10.29 -16.85
C GLN A 15 -11.37 10.25 -15.70
N ALA A 16 -11.21 9.32 -14.78
CA ALA A 16 -12.12 9.18 -13.65
C ALA A 16 -11.49 8.36 -12.55
N ILE A 17 -11.90 8.64 -11.33
CA ILE A 17 -11.53 7.84 -10.18
C ILE A 17 -12.82 7.52 -9.46
N VAL A 18 -13.05 6.25 -9.19
CA VAL A 18 -14.27 5.81 -8.51
C VAL A 18 -13.87 5.01 -7.30
N LEU A 19 -14.36 5.40 -6.13
CA LEU A 19 -14.18 4.63 -4.92
C LEU A 19 -15.56 4.14 -4.54
N GLU A 20 -15.74 2.85 -4.40
CA GLU A 20 -17.04 2.32 -4.08
C GLU A 20 -16.91 0.97 -3.41
N ILE A 21 -17.94 0.55 -2.71
CA ILE A 21 -18.04 -0.80 -2.23
C ILE A 21 -18.95 -1.50 -3.22
N PRO A 22 -18.42 -2.37 -4.08
CA PRO A 22 -19.25 -2.97 -5.11
C PRO A 22 -20.37 -3.80 -4.49
N GLU A 23 -21.46 -3.92 -5.19
CA GLU A 23 -22.59 -4.65 -4.69
C GLU A 23 -22.18 -6.08 -4.37
N GLY A 24 -22.57 -6.57 -3.22
CA GLY A 24 -22.23 -7.93 -2.81
C GLY A 24 -20.85 -8.06 -2.21
N HIS A 25 -20.10 -6.99 -2.11
CA HIS A 25 -18.76 -7.03 -1.56
C HIS A 25 -18.71 -6.33 -0.21
N LYS A 26 -17.66 -6.62 0.56
CA LYS A 26 -17.52 -6.00 1.87
C LYS A 26 -16.51 -4.89 1.86
N HIS A 27 -15.60 -4.91 0.89
CA HIS A 27 -14.47 -3.98 0.92
C HIS A 27 -14.54 -2.97 -0.20
N LEU A 28 -13.99 -1.83 0.06
CA LEU A 28 -13.97 -0.75 -0.92
C LEU A 28 -12.99 -1.08 -2.04
N ARG A 29 -13.30 -0.63 -3.22
CA ARG A 29 -12.44 -0.80 -4.37
C ARG A 29 -12.22 0.56 -5.00
N THR A 30 -10.99 0.85 -5.40
CA THR A 30 -10.70 2.08 -6.11
C THR A 30 -10.38 1.75 -7.55
N THR A 31 -11.06 2.40 -8.47
CA THR A 31 -10.82 2.22 -9.88
C THR A 31 -10.36 3.53 -10.45
N ILE A 32 -9.22 3.55 -11.11
CA ILE A 32 -8.71 4.75 -11.75
C ILE A 32 -8.68 4.47 -13.23
N VAL A 33 -9.38 5.29 -14.01
CA VAL A 33 -9.42 5.13 -15.46
C VAL A 33 -8.58 6.25 -16.05
N LEU A 34 -7.61 5.89 -16.84
CA LEU A 34 -6.73 6.87 -17.46
C LEU A 34 -7.31 7.32 -18.79
N GLN A 35 -6.80 8.43 -19.30
CA GLN A 35 -7.36 9.00 -20.52
C GLN A 35 -7.25 8.05 -21.72
N ASP A 36 -6.27 7.17 -21.72
CA ASP A 36 -6.14 6.25 -22.83
C ASP A 36 -6.97 4.97 -22.64
N GLY A 37 -7.79 4.93 -21.59
CA GLY A 37 -8.64 3.77 -21.35
C GLY A 37 -8.06 2.73 -20.44
N THR A 38 -6.81 2.85 -20.05
CA THR A 38 -6.21 1.91 -19.11
C THR A 38 -6.90 2.05 -17.77
N THR A 39 -7.17 0.94 -17.13
CA THR A 39 -7.84 0.93 -15.84
C THR A 39 -6.94 0.31 -14.79
N LEU A 40 -6.79 1.00 -13.67
CA LEU A 40 -6.02 0.51 -12.54
C LEU A 40 -6.99 0.26 -11.41
N ILE A 41 -6.90 -0.89 -10.79
CA ILE A 41 -7.81 -1.24 -9.70
C ILE A 41 -6.99 -1.54 -8.47
N PHE A 42 -7.32 -0.88 -7.36
CA PHE A 42 -6.64 -1.11 -6.10
C PHE A 42 -7.64 -1.57 -5.07
N GLN A 43 -7.24 -2.53 -4.27
CA GLN A 43 -8.08 -3.03 -3.20
C GLN A 43 -8.00 -2.11 -2.01
N GLU A 44 -8.97 -2.24 -1.12
CA GLU A 44 -9.10 -1.32 0.01
C GLU A 44 -7.84 -1.24 0.85
N ALA A 45 -7.21 -2.37 1.13
CA ALA A 45 -6.03 -2.35 2.00
C ALA A 45 -4.91 -1.49 1.42
N THR A 46 -4.74 -1.55 0.10
CA THR A 46 -3.70 -0.75 -0.54
C THR A 46 -4.01 0.73 -0.39
N VAL A 47 -5.26 1.09 -0.66
CA VAL A 47 -5.64 2.49 -0.61
C VAL A 47 -5.59 3.01 0.82
N ALA A 48 -6.04 2.20 1.78
CA ALA A 48 -6.01 2.61 3.17
C ALA A 48 -4.58 2.90 3.63
N ASN A 49 -3.64 2.08 3.19
CA ASN A 49 -2.25 2.31 3.55
C ASN A 49 -1.69 3.56 2.89
N LEU A 50 -2.08 3.82 1.65
CA LEU A 50 -1.66 5.04 0.99
C LEU A 50 -2.19 6.26 1.71
N VAL A 51 -3.44 6.24 2.12
CA VAL A 51 -4.04 7.37 2.81
C VAL A 51 -3.36 7.60 4.15
N ARG A 52 -3.10 6.53 4.89
CA ARG A 52 -2.42 6.69 6.17
C ARG A 52 -1.03 7.26 5.98
N ALA A 53 -0.30 6.79 4.99
CA ALA A 53 1.03 7.30 4.72
C ALA A 53 0.97 8.77 4.33
N TYR A 54 -0.01 9.14 3.54
CA TYR A 54 -0.18 10.52 3.13
C TYR A 54 -0.40 11.41 4.36
N VAL A 55 -1.32 11.01 5.23
CA VAL A 55 -1.63 11.81 6.40
C VAL A 55 -0.40 11.92 7.30
N THR A 56 0.33 10.83 7.48
CA THR A 56 1.52 10.85 8.32
C THR A 56 2.53 11.85 7.79
N VAL A 57 2.83 11.79 6.50
CA VAL A 57 3.83 12.68 5.95
C VAL A 57 3.39 14.14 6.05
N LYS A 58 2.10 14.39 5.85
CA LYS A 58 1.63 15.77 5.83
C LYS A 58 1.48 16.36 7.23
N THR A 59 1.30 15.53 8.24
CA THR A 59 0.99 16.06 9.56
C THR A 59 2.06 15.78 10.61
N HIS A 60 2.99 14.89 10.36
CA HIS A 60 4.00 14.59 11.36
C HIS A 60 5.01 15.73 11.39
N PRO A 61 5.39 16.16 12.57
CA PRO A 61 6.30 17.32 12.66
C PRO A 61 7.66 17.08 12.03
N THR A 62 8.18 15.87 12.05
CA THR A 62 9.51 15.66 11.52
C THR A 62 9.58 14.56 10.46
N LYS A 63 8.58 13.68 10.40
CA LYS A 63 8.67 12.57 9.47
C LYS A 63 8.16 13.03 8.11
N GLN A 64 9.03 13.07 7.13
CA GLN A 64 8.67 13.55 5.81
C GLN A 64 8.65 12.46 4.77
N ARG A 65 8.76 11.23 5.19
CA ARG A 65 8.80 10.13 4.27
C ARG A 65 8.25 8.87 4.93
N VAL A 66 7.42 8.14 4.23
CA VAL A 66 6.95 6.85 4.67
C VAL A 66 7.15 5.91 3.51
N ALA A 67 7.81 4.81 3.75
CA ALA A 67 7.99 3.79 2.72
C ALA A 67 7.25 2.54 3.17
N LEU A 68 6.44 2.00 2.28
CA LEU A 68 5.68 0.80 2.57
C LEU A 68 6.19 -0.31 1.66
N THR A 69 6.39 -1.47 2.22
CA THR A 69 6.91 -2.61 1.46
C THR A 69 5.91 -3.75 1.53
N GLY A 70 5.65 -4.39 0.41
CA GLY A 70 4.80 -5.57 0.40
C GLY A 70 5.54 -6.74 1.00
N VAL A 71 4.98 -7.30 2.07
CA VAL A 71 5.62 -8.39 2.79
C VAL A 71 4.65 -9.53 2.92
N ARG A 72 5.12 -10.74 2.66
CA ARG A 72 4.30 -11.92 2.82
C ARG A 72 4.41 -12.41 4.24
N LEU A 73 3.27 -12.57 4.89
CA LEU A 73 3.24 -13.02 6.28
C LEU A 73 2.51 -14.36 6.35
N PRO A 74 3.23 -15.44 6.21
CA PRO A 74 2.58 -16.75 6.20
C PRO A 74 1.93 -17.09 7.54
N LEU A 75 2.50 -16.60 8.65
CA LEU A 75 1.91 -16.89 9.93
C LEU A 75 1.13 -15.67 10.36
N ARG A 76 -0.10 -15.58 9.98
CA ARG A 76 -0.93 -14.45 10.30
C ARG A 76 -2.20 -14.90 10.96
N LYS A 77 -2.89 -13.97 11.56
CA LYS A 77 -4.15 -14.30 12.17
C LYS A 77 -5.16 -14.64 11.11
N GLU A 78 -6.08 -15.50 11.46
CA GLU A 78 -7.10 -15.88 10.54
C GLU A 78 -7.88 -14.65 10.10
N GLY A 79 -8.19 -14.55 8.86
CA GLY A 79 -8.91 -13.42 8.33
C GLY A 79 -8.02 -12.30 7.82
N TYR A 80 -6.74 -12.35 8.12
CA TYR A 80 -5.83 -11.32 7.66
C TYR A 80 -5.19 -11.77 6.35
N ALA A 81 -4.91 -10.82 5.49
CA ALA A 81 -4.31 -11.12 4.21
C ALA A 81 -2.90 -11.64 4.38
N GLU A 82 -2.49 -12.51 3.48
CA GLU A 82 -1.15 -13.07 3.55
C GLU A 82 -0.11 -12.01 3.16
N TRP A 83 -0.45 -11.11 2.26
CA TRP A 83 0.46 -10.05 1.86
C TRP A 83 0.00 -8.75 2.49
N GLN A 84 0.90 -8.02 3.11
CA GLN A 84 0.57 -6.76 3.75
C GLN A 84 1.61 -5.72 3.40
N LEU A 85 1.20 -4.45 3.45
CA LEU A 85 2.12 -3.35 3.22
C LEU A 85 2.54 -2.82 4.59
N LEU A 86 3.82 -2.92 4.88
CA LEU A 86 4.33 -2.53 6.19
C LEU A 86 5.35 -1.41 6.02
N GLU A 87 5.46 -0.56 7.03
CA GLU A 87 6.46 0.48 7.00
C GLU A 87 7.84 -0.13 7.20
N GLU A 88 8.83 0.53 6.66
CA GLU A 88 10.17 -0.01 6.70
C GLU A 88 10.62 -0.36 8.10
N ASP A 89 10.33 0.47 9.08
CA ASP A 89 10.79 0.19 10.42
C ASP A 89 9.99 -0.93 11.05
N GLU A 90 8.90 -1.37 10.44
CA GLU A 90 8.14 -2.49 10.97
C GLU A 90 8.62 -3.80 10.39
N ILE A 91 9.59 -3.75 9.47
CA ILE A 91 10.05 -4.97 8.84
C ILE A 91 11.37 -5.37 9.43
N THR A 92 11.53 -5.24 10.72
CA THR A 92 12.74 -5.71 11.33
C THR A 92 12.59 -7.18 11.55
N PRO A 93 13.64 -7.91 11.67
CA PRO A 93 13.54 -9.35 11.89
C PRO A 93 12.64 -9.69 13.03
N SER A 94 12.69 -8.95 14.11
CA SER A 94 11.85 -9.32 15.21
C SER A 94 10.40 -9.06 14.89
N LYS A 95 10.09 -8.07 14.08
CA LYS A 95 8.71 -7.80 13.81
C LYS A 95 8.12 -8.76 12.84
N ILE A 96 8.86 -9.23 11.91
CA ILE A 96 8.26 -10.18 10.98
C ILE A 96 8.44 -11.58 11.48
N GLY A 97 8.80 -11.73 12.69
CA GLY A 97 8.77 -13.06 13.24
C GLY A 97 9.94 -13.94 13.00
N THR A 98 10.96 -13.48 12.49
CA THR A 98 12.04 -14.33 12.30
C THR A 98 12.76 -14.48 13.55
N ALA A 99 12.34 -14.07 14.51
CA ALA A 99 12.92 -14.28 15.70
C ALA A 99 14.25 -13.85 15.84
N GLN A 100 14.91 -13.62 14.97
CA GLN A 100 16.14 -13.32 15.10
C GLN A 100 16.26 -11.96 15.36
N LYS A 101 16.47 -11.53 16.37
CA LYS A 101 16.57 -10.31 16.66
C LYS A 101 17.90 -9.90 16.48
N SER A 102 18.13 -9.06 15.74
CA SER A 102 19.33 -8.65 15.52
C SER A 102 19.83 -8.03 16.70
N PRO A 103 20.84 -8.30 17.10
CA PRO A 103 21.34 -7.80 18.28
C PRO A 103 21.65 -6.47 18.19
N ASP A 104 21.89 -6.09 17.22
CA ASP A 104 22.19 -4.88 17.13
C ASP A 104 21.18 -4.38 16.67
N GLY A 105 20.41 -4.92 16.61
CA GLY A 105 19.25 -4.33 16.19
C GLY A 105 18.80 -5.16 15.81
#